data_6f498b2e11a8defdb42d8e5c38348806
#
_entry.id   6f498b2e11a8defdb42d8e5c38348806
#
_cell.length_a   1.000
_cell.length_b   1.000
_cell.length_c   1.000
_cell.angle_alpha   90.00
_cell.angle_beta   90.00
_cell.angle_gamma   90.00
#
_symmetry.space_group_name_H-M   'P 1'
#
loop_
_entity.id
_entity.type
_entity.pdbx_description
1 polymer ?
#
loop_
_entity_poly.entity_id
_entity_poly.type
_entity_poly.pdbx_seq_one_letter_code
_entity_poly.pdbx_strand_id
1 'polypeptide(L)'
;MKHARGFSLIEVMLAFVLMAVSLGILIAILGGGLAQVRTSGDATEASLLAQSLLAEQGVLSAIEPGTQQGEFARGRYRWTLEITEVPDPAPAAPEIPGAEPIETAGRVMPNAPVLYQLQLDVGWGEDQYARSLRFTSLRARYPQVLEGGLQ
;
A
#
# COMPACT_ATOMS: atom_id res chain seq x y z
N MET A 1 -33.28 66.40 7.83
CA MET A 1 -32.35 66.06 8.93
C MET A 1 -32.10 64.53 8.89
N LYS A 2 -30.86 64.08 8.57
CA LYS A 2 -30.49 62.66 8.56
C LYS A 2 -30.20 62.31 10.01
N HIS A 3 -30.98 61.38 10.58
CA HIS A 3 -30.67 60.78 11.89
C HIS A 3 -29.46 59.88 11.75
N ALA A 4 -28.34 60.26 12.35
CA ALA A 4 -27.19 59.39 12.54
C ALA A 4 -27.59 58.35 13.61
N ARG A 5 -27.78 57.09 13.18
CA ARG A 5 -27.96 55.96 14.08
C ARG A 5 -26.58 55.54 14.58
N GLY A 6 -26.33 55.71 15.86
CA GLY A 6 -25.15 55.19 16.52
C GLY A 6 -25.27 53.68 16.73
N PHE A 7 -24.14 52.96 16.72
CA PHE A 7 -24.10 51.54 17.09
C PHE A 7 -24.50 51.32 18.54
N SER A 8 -25.30 50.32 18.80
CA SER A 8 -25.65 49.94 20.16
C SER A 8 -24.53 49.11 20.78
N LEU A 9 -24.36 49.21 22.10
CA LEU A 9 -23.34 48.41 22.83
C LEU A 9 -23.52 46.93 22.59
N ILE A 10 -24.77 46.44 22.53
CA ILE A 10 -25.10 45.03 22.31
C ILE A 10 -24.70 44.57 20.90
N GLU A 11 -24.79 45.40 19.90
CA GLU A 11 -24.39 45.11 18.52
C GLU A 11 -22.88 44.89 18.42
N VAL A 12 -22.10 45.74 19.11
CA VAL A 12 -20.64 45.57 19.20
C VAL A 12 -20.27 44.29 19.93
N MET A 13 -20.93 43.98 21.06
CA MET A 13 -20.70 42.73 21.78
C MET A 13 -21.04 41.52 20.94
N LEU A 14 -22.16 41.54 20.21
CA LEU A 14 -22.55 40.46 19.32
C LEU A 14 -21.52 40.25 18.17
N ALA A 15 -21.04 41.35 17.59
CA ALA A 15 -20.02 41.32 16.56
C ALA A 15 -18.70 40.66 17.07
N PHE A 16 -18.26 40.99 18.28
CA PHE A 16 -17.10 40.36 18.89
C PHE A 16 -17.29 38.86 19.15
N VAL A 17 -18.47 38.46 19.63
CA VAL A 17 -18.79 37.03 19.85
C VAL A 17 -18.76 36.28 18.53
N LEU A 18 -19.40 36.81 17.47
CA LEU A 18 -19.38 36.16 16.15
C LEU A 18 -17.98 36.09 15.56
N MET A 19 -17.17 37.13 15.73
CA MET A 19 -15.78 37.15 15.31
C MET A 19 -14.95 36.08 16.05
N ALA A 20 -15.10 35.97 17.39
CA ALA A 20 -14.39 34.99 18.18
C ALA A 20 -14.76 33.54 17.80
N VAL A 21 -16.05 33.30 17.57
CA VAL A 21 -16.54 31.98 17.12
C VAL A 21 -15.97 31.64 15.74
N SER A 22 -16.00 32.58 14.80
CA SER A 22 -15.47 32.41 13.45
C SER A 22 -13.97 32.10 13.47
N LEU A 23 -13.21 32.82 14.28
CA LEU A 23 -11.78 32.62 14.43
C LEU A 23 -11.48 31.23 15.07
N GLY A 24 -12.26 30.82 16.06
CA GLY A 24 -12.17 29.50 16.69
C GLY A 24 -12.38 28.37 15.68
N ILE A 25 -13.37 28.47 14.80
CA ILE A 25 -13.64 27.51 13.74
C ILE A 25 -12.46 27.45 12.76
N LEU A 26 -11.92 28.60 12.35
CA LEU A 26 -10.77 28.64 11.43
C LEU A 26 -9.53 27.95 12.02
N ILE A 27 -9.24 28.21 13.30
CA ILE A 27 -8.12 27.55 14.00
C ILE A 27 -8.33 26.04 14.08
N ALA A 28 -9.55 25.59 14.38
CA ALA A 28 -9.87 24.16 14.43
C ALA A 28 -9.69 23.47 13.07
N ILE A 29 -10.12 24.10 11.97
CA ILE A 29 -9.94 23.60 10.61
C ILE A 29 -8.44 23.50 10.25
N LEU A 30 -7.66 24.53 10.56
CA LEU A 30 -6.21 24.54 10.30
C LEU A 30 -5.49 23.47 11.09
N GLY A 31 -5.84 23.27 12.36
CA GLY A 31 -5.27 22.22 13.20
C GLY A 31 -5.55 20.82 12.68
N GLY A 32 -6.79 20.55 12.25
CA GLY A 32 -7.17 19.30 11.63
C GLY A 32 -6.45 19.03 10.30
N GLY A 33 -6.33 20.06 9.46
CA GLY A 33 -5.62 19.98 8.18
C GLY A 33 -4.14 19.61 8.34
N LEU A 34 -3.45 20.18 9.32
CA LEU A 34 -2.04 19.87 9.56
C LEU A 34 -1.82 18.41 10.02
N ALA A 35 -2.71 17.89 10.87
CA ALA A 35 -2.68 16.49 11.27
C ALA A 35 -2.87 15.55 10.07
N GLN A 36 -3.80 15.89 9.17
CA GLN A 36 -4.05 15.12 7.95
C GLN A 36 -2.85 15.12 7.01
N VAL A 37 -2.17 16.24 6.83
CA VAL A 37 -0.96 16.33 5.98
C VAL A 37 0.16 15.43 6.52
N ARG A 38 0.41 15.42 7.83
CA ARG A 38 1.40 14.52 8.43
C ARG A 38 1.06 13.06 8.18
N THR A 39 -0.18 12.68 8.41
CA THR A 39 -0.67 11.32 8.18
C THR A 39 -0.50 10.86 6.72
N SER A 40 -0.84 11.75 5.77
CA SER A 40 -0.67 11.47 4.34
C SER A 40 0.81 11.38 3.95
N GLY A 41 1.66 12.18 4.57
CA GLY A 41 3.11 12.14 4.37
C GLY A 41 3.70 10.80 4.80
N ASP A 42 3.34 10.30 5.98
CA ASP A 42 3.79 9.02 6.49
C ASP A 42 3.38 7.85 5.58
N ALA A 43 2.12 7.86 5.11
CA ALA A 43 1.62 6.83 4.19
C ALA A 43 2.34 6.88 2.83
N THR A 44 2.64 8.07 2.33
CA THR A 44 3.39 8.24 1.08
C THR A 44 4.82 7.71 1.22
N GLU A 45 5.52 8.05 2.30
CA GLU A 45 6.86 7.56 2.57
C GLU A 45 6.88 6.03 2.69
N ALA A 46 5.93 5.45 3.45
CA ALA A 46 5.78 4.00 3.57
C ALA A 46 5.56 3.33 2.21
N SER A 47 4.74 3.95 1.34
CA SER A 47 4.47 3.43 -0.01
C SER A 47 5.70 3.44 -0.91
N LEU A 48 6.51 4.49 -0.87
CA LEU A 48 7.74 4.58 -1.65
C LEU A 48 8.77 3.53 -1.20
N LEU A 49 8.94 3.37 0.11
CA LEU A 49 9.84 2.36 0.68
C LEU A 49 9.38 0.93 0.34
N ALA A 50 8.07 0.68 0.42
CA ALA A 50 7.49 -0.61 0.05
C ALA A 50 7.69 -0.93 -1.44
N GLN A 51 7.48 0.03 -2.32
CA GLN A 51 7.70 -0.15 -3.77
C GLN A 51 9.17 -0.41 -4.09
N SER A 52 10.10 0.28 -3.42
CA SER A 52 11.53 0.04 -3.57
C SER A 52 11.89 -1.39 -3.18
N LEU A 53 11.44 -1.87 -2.01
CA LEU A 53 11.71 -3.23 -1.56
C LEU A 53 11.13 -4.28 -2.52
N LEU A 54 9.88 -4.09 -2.96
CA LEU A 54 9.25 -5.00 -3.92
C LEU A 54 9.95 -4.99 -5.28
N ALA A 55 10.50 -3.84 -5.72
CA ALA A 55 11.24 -3.75 -6.98
C ALA A 55 12.59 -4.50 -6.92
N GLU A 56 13.22 -4.57 -5.76
CA GLU A 56 14.48 -5.30 -5.54
C GLU A 56 14.27 -6.83 -5.60
N GLN A 57 13.07 -7.30 -5.22
CA GLN A 57 12.76 -8.73 -5.22
C GLN A 57 12.77 -9.29 -6.66
N GLY A 58 13.58 -10.29 -6.87
CA GLY A 58 13.74 -10.94 -8.18
C GLY A 58 14.70 -10.22 -9.13
N VAL A 59 15.29 -9.10 -8.74
CA VAL A 59 16.35 -8.40 -9.49
C VAL A 59 17.69 -8.57 -8.79
N LEU A 60 17.76 -8.20 -7.52
CA LEU A 60 18.98 -8.28 -6.71
C LEU A 60 19.05 -9.56 -5.86
N SER A 61 17.90 -10.16 -5.54
CA SER A 61 17.78 -11.39 -4.78
C SER A 61 16.90 -12.39 -5.53
N ALA A 62 17.17 -13.69 -5.34
CA ALA A 62 16.27 -14.74 -5.82
C ALA A 62 14.91 -14.64 -5.11
N ILE A 63 13.83 -14.94 -5.84
CA ILE A 63 12.51 -15.07 -5.22
C ILE A 63 12.44 -16.48 -4.65
N GLU A 64 12.45 -16.58 -3.33
CA GLU A 64 12.32 -17.85 -2.61
C GLU A 64 11.11 -17.77 -1.68
N PRO A 65 10.26 -18.80 -1.63
CA PRO A 65 9.15 -18.85 -0.68
C PRO A 65 9.64 -18.69 0.76
N GLY A 66 8.96 -17.89 1.54
CA GLY A 66 9.33 -17.65 2.93
C GLY A 66 8.88 -16.30 3.44
N THR A 67 9.26 -15.98 4.68
CA THR A 67 8.93 -14.73 5.33
C THR A 67 10.21 -13.98 5.69
N GLN A 68 10.26 -12.71 5.30
CA GLN A 68 11.34 -11.78 5.62
C GLN A 68 10.77 -10.62 6.43
N GLN A 69 11.57 -10.08 7.35
CA GLN A 69 11.17 -8.95 8.18
C GLN A 69 12.31 -7.96 8.28
N GLY A 70 11.96 -6.69 8.47
CA GLY A 70 12.95 -5.65 8.65
C GLY A 70 12.34 -4.30 8.99
N GLU A 71 13.18 -3.29 8.94
CA GLU A 71 12.82 -1.93 9.32
C GLU A 71 13.32 -0.93 8.29
N PHE A 72 12.56 0.15 8.10
CA PHE A 72 12.96 1.32 7.32
C PHE A 72 13.07 2.55 8.22
N ALA A 73 13.76 3.56 7.75
CA ALA A 73 13.87 4.87 8.38
C ALA A 73 14.23 4.79 9.89
N ARG A 74 15.25 3.99 10.24
CA ARG A 74 15.74 3.79 11.63
C ARG A 74 14.67 3.24 12.58
N GLY A 75 13.88 2.26 12.12
CA GLY A 75 12.85 1.61 12.96
C GLY A 75 11.49 2.32 12.97
N ARG A 76 11.33 3.42 12.21
CA ARG A 76 10.04 4.12 12.13
C ARG A 76 8.97 3.31 11.44
N TYR A 77 9.35 2.52 10.40
CA TYR A 77 8.48 1.62 9.66
C TYR A 77 9.00 0.20 9.84
N ARG A 78 8.13 -0.70 10.28
CA ARG A 78 8.40 -2.14 10.35
C ARG A 78 7.70 -2.81 9.19
N TRP A 79 8.35 -3.77 8.56
CA TRP A 79 7.76 -4.47 7.44
C TRP A 79 7.92 -5.99 7.57
N THR A 80 6.96 -6.70 7.00
CA THR A 80 6.98 -8.15 6.84
C THR A 80 6.63 -8.47 5.40
N LEU A 81 7.53 -9.18 4.72
CA LEU A 81 7.34 -9.66 3.36
C LEU A 81 7.12 -11.17 3.40
N GLU A 82 5.98 -11.62 2.91
CA GLU A 82 5.65 -13.02 2.72
C GLU A 82 5.67 -13.35 1.24
N ILE A 83 6.42 -14.39 0.86
CA ILE A 83 6.53 -14.88 -0.51
C ILE A 83 5.97 -16.29 -0.55
N THR A 84 4.90 -16.48 -1.32
CA THR A 84 4.24 -17.77 -1.50
C THR A 84 4.18 -18.12 -2.97
N GLU A 85 4.39 -19.40 -3.28
CA GLU A 85 4.13 -19.93 -4.60
C GLU A 85 2.62 -20.10 -4.78
N VAL A 86 2.09 -19.61 -5.89
CA VAL A 86 0.67 -19.74 -6.20
C VAL A 86 0.47 -20.57 -7.45
N PRO A 87 -0.57 -21.40 -7.50
CA PRO A 87 -0.92 -22.14 -8.71
C PRO A 87 -1.15 -21.19 -9.88
N ASP A 88 -0.81 -21.60 -11.08
CA ASP A 88 -1.10 -20.84 -12.29
C ASP A 88 -2.62 -20.60 -12.39
N PRO A 89 -3.07 -19.34 -12.41
CA PRO A 89 -4.48 -19.01 -12.55
C PRO A 89 -5.00 -19.19 -13.99
N ALA A 90 -4.18 -19.70 -14.92
CA ALA A 90 -4.65 -19.95 -16.26
C ALA A 90 -5.92 -20.80 -16.21
N PRO A 91 -7.02 -20.36 -16.85
CA PRO A 91 -8.24 -21.14 -16.86
C PRO A 91 -7.95 -22.49 -17.48
N ALA A 92 -8.42 -23.57 -16.82
CA ALA A 92 -8.47 -24.87 -17.46
C ALA A 92 -9.08 -24.69 -18.85
N ALA A 93 -8.44 -25.22 -19.87
CA ALA A 93 -8.94 -25.11 -21.24
C ALA A 93 -10.44 -25.46 -21.25
N PRO A 94 -11.30 -24.65 -21.93
CA PRO A 94 -12.73 -24.90 -21.92
C PRO A 94 -12.96 -26.33 -22.40
N GLU A 95 -13.69 -27.13 -21.62
CA GLU A 95 -14.15 -28.45 -22.04
C GLU A 95 -15.10 -28.24 -23.19
N ILE A 96 -14.63 -28.41 -24.41
CA ILE A 96 -15.47 -28.41 -25.60
C ILE A 96 -16.17 -29.78 -25.62
N PRO A 97 -17.50 -29.87 -25.45
CA PRO A 97 -18.20 -31.14 -25.49
C PRO A 97 -17.98 -31.83 -26.82
N GLY A 98 -17.35 -33.02 -26.81
CA GLY A 98 -17.10 -33.79 -28.02
C GLY A 98 -15.70 -33.63 -28.64
N ALA A 99 -14.84 -32.78 -28.08
CA ALA A 99 -13.43 -32.81 -28.43
C ALA A 99 -12.76 -34.01 -27.74
N GLU A 100 -12.08 -34.86 -28.50
CA GLU A 100 -11.23 -35.88 -27.92
C GLU A 100 -10.19 -35.19 -27.03
N PRO A 101 -9.83 -35.80 -25.87
CA PRO A 101 -8.85 -35.19 -24.97
C PRO A 101 -7.57 -34.97 -25.76
N ILE A 102 -7.26 -33.69 -26.04
CA ILE A 102 -5.95 -33.36 -26.59
C ILE A 102 -4.96 -33.80 -25.52
N GLU A 103 -4.05 -34.73 -25.85
CA GLU A 103 -3.04 -35.31 -24.94
C GLU A 103 -2.10 -34.27 -24.26
N THR A 104 -2.36 -32.99 -24.52
CA THR A 104 -1.71 -31.83 -23.90
C THR A 104 -2.34 -31.38 -22.57
N ALA A 105 -3.54 -31.86 -22.22
CA ALA A 105 -4.13 -31.62 -20.91
C ALA A 105 -3.30 -32.38 -19.85
N GLY A 106 -2.50 -31.63 -19.10
CA GLY A 106 -1.64 -32.22 -18.05
C GLY A 106 -0.15 -32.31 -18.40
N ARG A 107 0.29 -31.93 -19.59
CA ARG A 107 1.72 -31.71 -19.81
C ARG A 107 2.15 -30.46 -19.05
N VAL A 108 2.71 -30.66 -17.87
CA VAL A 108 3.57 -29.67 -17.23
C VAL A 108 4.68 -29.37 -18.24
N MET A 109 4.63 -28.18 -18.85
CA MET A 109 5.73 -27.79 -19.73
C MET A 109 7.00 -27.75 -18.87
N PRO A 110 8.10 -28.45 -19.25
CA PRO A 110 9.29 -28.50 -18.40
C PRO A 110 9.90 -27.16 -18.05
N ASN A 111 9.38 -26.09 -18.62
CA ASN A 111 9.85 -24.71 -18.47
C ASN A 111 8.70 -23.72 -18.19
N ALA A 112 7.59 -24.21 -17.62
CA ALA A 112 6.50 -23.33 -17.24
C ALA A 112 6.99 -22.32 -16.18
N PRO A 113 6.59 -21.03 -16.27
CA PRO A 113 6.94 -20.06 -15.25
C PRO A 113 6.23 -20.41 -13.93
N VAL A 114 6.95 -20.31 -12.84
CA VAL A 114 6.38 -20.41 -11.50
C VAL A 114 5.91 -19.02 -11.07
N LEU A 115 4.69 -18.94 -10.54
CA LEU A 115 4.10 -17.70 -10.04
C LEU A 115 4.32 -17.59 -8.54
N TYR A 116 4.78 -16.43 -8.13
CA TYR A 116 4.96 -16.07 -6.73
C TYR A 116 4.08 -14.88 -6.38
N GLN A 117 3.36 -14.99 -5.28
CA GLN A 117 2.70 -13.88 -4.65
C GLN A 117 3.61 -13.31 -3.58
N LEU A 118 3.88 -12.02 -3.68
CA LEU A 118 4.61 -11.24 -2.71
C LEU A 118 3.59 -10.38 -1.95
N GLN A 119 3.46 -10.60 -0.65
CA GLN A 119 2.62 -9.79 0.22
C GLN A 119 3.52 -9.05 1.21
N LEU A 120 3.52 -7.73 1.12
CA LEU A 120 4.31 -6.85 1.97
C LEU A 120 3.39 -6.04 2.87
N ASP A 121 3.52 -6.22 4.16
CA ASP A 121 2.87 -5.44 5.19
C ASP A 121 3.85 -4.43 5.78
N VAL A 122 3.52 -3.15 5.74
CA VAL A 122 4.32 -2.07 6.32
C VAL A 122 3.52 -1.38 7.40
N GLY A 123 4.04 -1.38 8.62
CA GLY A 123 3.39 -0.79 9.80
C GLY A 123 4.22 0.35 10.41
N TRP A 124 3.54 1.37 10.93
CA TRP A 124 4.14 2.49 11.65
C TRP A 124 3.20 3.03 12.72
N GLY A 125 3.73 3.86 13.62
CA GLY A 125 3.00 4.37 14.79
C GLY A 125 3.03 3.41 15.95
N GLU A 126 2.47 3.83 17.09
CA GLU A 126 2.46 3.09 18.34
C GLU A 126 1.03 2.95 18.86
N ASP A 127 0.74 1.84 19.54
CA ASP A 127 -0.53 1.52 20.20
C ASP A 127 -1.78 1.80 19.35
N GLN A 128 -2.69 2.61 19.90
CA GLN A 128 -3.95 2.98 19.23
C GLN A 128 -3.77 3.84 17.97
N TYR A 129 -2.57 4.35 17.70
CA TYR A 129 -2.23 5.10 16.49
C TYR A 129 -1.48 4.24 15.47
N ALA A 130 -1.33 2.95 15.73
CA ALA A 130 -0.71 2.02 14.79
C ALA A 130 -1.47 2.00 13.45
N ARG A 131 -0.73 2.11 12.37
CA ARG A 131 -1.23 2.10 11.00
C ARG A 131 -0.45 1.10 10.18
N SER A 132 -1.09 0.53 9.20
CA SER A 132 -0.44 -0.40 8.28
C SER A 132 -0.96 -0.21 6.86
N LEU A 133 -0.10 -0.53 5.90
CA LEU A 133 -0.43 -0.67 4.50
C LEU A 133 0.00 -2.05 4.03
N ARG A 134 -0.83 -2.66 3.20
CA ARG A 134 -0.55 -3.95 2.56
C ARG A 134 -0.40 -3.75 1.07
N PHE A 135 0.67 -4.32 0.53
CA PHE A 135 0.97 -4.36 -0.89
C PHE A 135 1.01 -5.81 -1.32
N THR A 136 0.39 -6.09 -2.45
CA THR A 136 0.43 -7.42 -3.05
C THR A 136 0.93 -7.31 -4.48
N SER A 137 1.87 -8.16 -4.86
CA SER A 137 2.42 -8.22 -6.21
C SER A 137 2.53 -9.68 -6.65
N LEU A 138 2.35 -9.93 -7.94
CA LEU A 138 2.59 -11.22 -8.55
C LEU A 138 3.86 -11.15 -9.41
N ARG A 139 4.70 -12.18 -9.31
CA ARG A 139 5.93 -12.30 -10.09
C ARG A 139 5.97 -13.69 -10.73
N ALA A 140 6.24 -13.72 -12.02
CA ALA A 140 6.51 -14.95 -12.75
C ALA A 140 8.03 -15.15 -12.91
N ARG A 141 8.53 -16.33 -12.59
CA ARG A 141 9.93 -16.71 -12.81
C ARG A 141 10.00 -18.01 -13.57
N TYR A 142 10.81 -18.05 -14.60
CA TYR A 142 11.18 -19.32 -15.23
C TYR A 142 12.15 -20.06 -14.34
N PRO A 143 11.98 -21.39 -14.16
CA PRO A 143 12.96 -22.22 -13.49
C PRO A 143 14.31 -22.04 -14.17
N GLN A 144 15.34 -21.71 -13.42
CA GLN A 144 16.70 -21.72 -13.97
C GLN A 144 17.09 -23.20 -14.17
N VAL A 145 17.15 -23.62 -15.41
CA VAL A 145 17.81 -24.88 -15.73
C VAL A 145 19.28 -24.70 -15.41
N LEU A 146 19.71 -25.18 -14.25
CA LEU A 146 21.15 -25.35 -14.01
C LEU A 146 21.64 -26.29 -15.10
N GLU A 147 22.29 -25.75 -16.11
CA GLU A 147 23.10 -26.59 -17.03
C GLU A 147 24.12 -27.28 -16.16
N GLY A 148 23.74 -28.48 -15.72
CA GLY A 148 24.63 -29.39 -14.98
C GLY A 148 25.87 -29.67 -15.84
N GLY A 149 27.01 -29.26 -15.31
CA GLY A 149 28.31 -29.29 -15.94
C GLY A 149 28.57 -30.63 -16.65
N LEU A 150 28.90 -30.51 -17.89
CA LEU A 150 29.67 -31.52 -18.62
C LEU A 150 31.08 -31.51 -17.99
N GLN A 151 31.31 -32.52 -17.18
CA GLN A 151 32.68 -33.03 -16.96
C GLN A 151 32.86 -34.30 -17.75
#